data_724cb24ae47e7b45a49c7a49dd6d9c49
#
_entry.id   724cb24ae47e7b45a49c7a49dd6d9c49
#
_cell.length_a   1.000
_cell.length_b   1.000
_cell.length_c   1.000
_cell.angle_alpha   90.00
_cell.angle_beta   90.00
_cell.angle_gamma   90.00
#
_symmetry.space_group_name_H-M   'P 1'
#
loop_
_entity.id
_entity.type
_entity.pdbx_description
1 polymer ?
#
loop_
_entity_poly.entity_id
_entity_poly.type
_entity_poly.pdbx_seq_one_letter_code
_entity_poly.pdbx_strand_id
1 'polypeptide(L)'
;MEDKIVEIMKKNGINVTRIDRVTNSFSSNAYIVCSNNEKFIFKILYNEFKQKEEAKYLELLENILNVPKLLFSGNLDDKYFNVMTFVEGKSICDEMVNTLSFENIYNIGCLLGKLHNVDVSDKNENSWQKYLIESLSKTYQNLKFVSLNDKVYKYLIKCVELQKNEYDNVLLHLDFRLGNIIFGDETYLIDFESMKNGDSCFDFLKLYRILNKKEFKLFLKGYESIRKIPINLNERLEFYNIFDAYTSLNWCYERKTINSDFYNKNIKILERKFK
;
A
#
# COMPACT_ATOMS: atom_id res chain seq x y z
N MET A 1 -11.67 23.01 9.38
CA MET A 1 -10.46 22.17 9.21
C MET A 1 -9.31 23.00 8.66
N GLU A 2 -9.50 23.71 7.55
CA GLU A 2 -8.45 24.52 6.93
C GLU A 2 -7.87 25.58 7.85
N ASP A 3 -8.69 26.31 8.62
CA ASP A 3 -8.20 27.30 9.60
C ASP A 3 -7.25 26.68 10.64
N LYS A 4 -7.54 25.45 11.06
CA LYS A 4 -6.68 24.71 12.01
C LYS A 4 -5.37 24.27 11.37
N ILE A 5 -5.40 23.88 10.07
CA ILE A 5 -4.18 23.58 9.31
C ILE A 5 -3.31 24.85 9.22
N VAL A 6 -3.92 26.00 8.89
CA VAL A 6 -3.20 27.28 8.85
C VAL A 6 -2.52 27.61 10.19
N GLU A 7 -3.25 27.43 11.30
CA GLU A 7 -2.70 27.68 12.64
C GLU A 7 -1.50 26.78 12.95
N ILE A 8 -1.62 25.47 12.67
CA ILE A 8 -0.53 24.50 12.88
C ILE A 8 0.69 24.83 12.04
N MET A 9 0.49 25.08 10.75
CA MET A 9 1.59 25.41 9.84
C MET A 9 2.30 26.69 10.28
N LYS A 10 1.53 27.71 10.68
CA LYS A 10 2.07 28.99 11.20
C LYS A 10 2.87 28.81 12.48
N LYS A 11 2.42 27.96 13.42
CA LYS A 11 3.17 27.61 14.65
C LYS A 11 4.53 26.96 14.34
N ASN A 12 4.64 26.30 13.19
CA ASN A 12 5.87 25.69 12.70
C ASN A 12 6.64 26.58 11.70
N GLY A 13 6.36 27.89 11.66
CA GLY A 13 7.08 28.87 10.84
C GLY A 13 6.69 28.90 9.35
N ILE A 14 5.61 28.21 8.95
CA ILE A 14 5.17 28.09 7.57
C ILE A 14 3.94 28.98 7.35
N ASN A 15 4.10 30.03 6.51
CA ASN A 15 3.01 30.93 6.15
C ASN A 15 2.19 30.36 5.00
N VAL A 16 0.96 29.96 5.27
CA VAL A 16 0.06 29.34 4.29
C VAL A 16 -0.57 30.39 3.37
N THR A 17 -0.47 30.19 2.08
CA THR A 17 -1.10 31.02 1.04
C THR A 17 -2.31 30.35 0.40
N ARG A 18 -2.32 29.01 0.31
CA ARG A 18 -3.43 28.22 -0.25
C ARG A 18 -3.43 26.81 0.31
N ILE A 19 -4.62 26.24 0.43
CA ILE A 19 -4.84 24.82 0.79
C ILE A 19 -5.74 24.21 -0.26
N ASP A 20 -5.31 23.07 -0.82
CA ASP A 20 -6.10 22.27 -1.76
C ASP A 20 -6.30 20.87 -1.17
N ARG A 21 -7.54 20.37 -1.15
CA ARG A 21 -7.81 19.00 -0.69
C ARG A 21 -7.47 18.00 -1.78
N VAL A 22 -6.73 16.94 -1.44
CA VAL A 22 -6.49 15.81 -2.35
C VAL A 22 -7.74 14.96 -2.46
N THR A 23 -8.34 14.90 -3.66
CA THR A 23 -9.65 14.26 -3.88
C THR A 23 -9.59 12.75 -4.05
N ASN A 24 -8.42 12.20 -4.40
CA ASN A 24 -8.24 10.77 -4.72
C ASN A 24 -7.72 9.92 -3.54
N SER A 25 -7.75 10.44 -2.32
CA SER A 25 -7.34 9.70 -1.11
C SER A 25 -8.52 8.91 -0.54
N PHE A 26 -8.41 7.57 -0.51
CA PHE A 26 -9.48 6.68 0.00
C PHE A 26 -9.40 6.44 1.52
N SER A 27 -8.21 6.47 2.11
CA SER A 27 -7.98 6.06 3.50
C SER A 27 -7.70 7.23 4.45
N SER A 28 -7.20 8.34 3.94
CA SER A 28 -6.82 9.51 4.75
C SER A 28 -7.28 10.81 4.11
N ASN A 29 -7.45 11.86 4.93
CA ASN A 29 -7.66 13.20 4.39
C ASN A 29 -6.29 13.85 4.19
N ALA A 30 -5.90 14.08 2.94
CA ALA A 30 -4.67 14.76 2.58
C ALA A 30 -4.96 16.13 1.97
N TYR A 31 -4.09 17.09 2.29
CA TYR A 31 -4.17 18.47 1.81
C TYR A 31 -2.81 18.88 1.25
N ILE A 32 -2.81 19.53 0.09
CA ILE A 32 -1.66 20.25 -0.43
C ILE A 32 -1.68 21.64 0.20
N VAL A 33 -0.65 21.97 0.95
CA VAL A 33 -0.50 23.27 1.60
C VAL A 33 0.58 24.05 0.87
N CYS A 34 0.21 25.18 0.29
CA CYS A 34 1.15 26.07 -0.41
C CYS A 34 1.62 27.19 0.52
N SER A 35 2.91 27.49 0.47
CA SER A 35 3.55 28.60 1.17
C SER A 35 4.53 29.26 0.21
N ASN A 36 4.37 30.53 -0.12
CA ASN A 36 5.23 31.27 -1.06
C ASN A 36 5.70 30.43 -2.26
N ASN A 37 6.90 29.81 -2.19
CA ASN A 37 7.50 29.01 -3.25
C ASN A 37 7.56 27.51 -2.92
N GLU A 38 6.99 27.07 -1.80
CA GLU A 38 7.05 25.69 -1.33
C GLU A 38 5.66 25.07 -1.21
N LYS A 39 5.60 23.77 -1.39
CA LYS A 39 4.39 22.96 -1.17
C LYS A 39 4.68 21.87 -0.16
N PHE A 40 3.66 21.53 0.59
CA PHE A 40 3.70 20.50 1.62
C PHE A 40 2.47 19.59 1.51
N ILE A 41 2.58 18.37 2.02
CA ILE A 41 1.43 17.49 2.26
C ILE A 41 1.11 17.51 3.75
N PHE A 42 -0.11 17.91 4.09
CA PHE A 42 -0.69 17.74 5.41
C PHE A 42 -1.65 16.55 5.36
N LYS A 43 -1.25 15.41 5.97
CA LYS A 43 -2.02 14.16 5.95
C LYS A 43 -2.60 13.87 7.33
N ILE A 44 -3.93 13.71 7.41
CA ILE A 44 -4.63 13.32 8.62
C ILE A 44 -4.82 11.80 8.58
N LEU A 45 -4.29 11.11 9.58
CA LEU A 45 -4.31 9.65 9.70
C LEU A 45 -5.52 9.19 10.52
N TYR A 46 -5.90 7.94 10.33
CA TYR A 46 -7.07 7.35 10.98
C TYR A 46 -6.94 7.29 12.51
N ASN A 47 -5.73 7.02 13.03
CA ASN A 47 -5.42 6.96 14.45
C ASN A 47 -3.92 7.21 14.71
N GLU A 48 -3.55 7.30 15.99
CA GLU A 48 -2.18 7.52 16.43
C GLU A 48 -1.21 6.43 15.96
N PHE A 49 -1.64 5.17 15.98
CA PHE A 49 -0.79 4.05 15.54
C PHE A 49 -0.38 4.23 14.08
N LYS A 50 -1.34 4.53 13.19
CA LYS A 50 -1.08 4.77 11.76
C LYS A 50 -0.17 5.97 11.51
N GLN A 51 -0.34 7.05 12.29
CA GLN A 51 0.52 8.22 12.23
C GLN A 51 1.97 7.87 12.59
N LYS A 52 2.17 7.19 13.70
CA LYS A 52 3.51 6.80 14.18
C LYS A 52 4.20 5.83 13.23
N GLU A 53 3.46 4.85 12.68
CA GLU A 53 4.01 3.92 11.69
C GLU A 53 4.44 4.64 10.42
N GLU A 54 3.60 5.52 9.85
CA GLU A 54 3.99 6.29 8.67
C GLU A 54 5.21 7.19 8.94
N ALA A 55 5.24 7.91 10.05
CA ALA A 55 6.37 8.75 10.43
C ALA A 55 7.67 7.94 10.55
N LYS A 56 7.62 6.81 11.27
CA LYS A 56 8.75 5.87 11.43
C LYS A 56 9.31 5.40 10.08
N TYR A 57 8.43 5.00 9.15
CA TYR A 57 8.89 4.48 7.86
C TYR A 57 9.36 5.58 6.91
N LEU A 58 8.78 6.78 6.96
CA LEU A 58 9.32 7.93 6.23
C LEU A 58 10.76 8.24 6.66
N GLU A 59 11.03 8.31 7.97
CA GLU A 59 12.37 8.54 8.52
C GLU A 59 13.34 7.39 8.18
N LEU A 60 12.90 6.14 8.28
CA LEU A 60 13.71 4.97 7.93
C LEU A 60 14.13 4.96 6.46
N LEU A 61 13.22 5.35 5.56
CA LEU A 61 13.38 5.19 4.11
C LEU A 61 13.97 6.41 3.42
N GLU A 62 14.02 7.59 4.04
CA GLU A 62 14.41 8.85 3.38
C GLU A 62 15.81 8.84 2.73
N ASN A 63 16.74 8.01 3.25
CA ASN A 63 18.11 7.87 2.70
C ASN A 63 18.28 6.61 1.83
N ILE A 64 17.25 5.81 1.64
CA ILE A 64 17.29 4.53 0.92
C ILE A 64 16.46 4.59 -0.36
N LEU A 65 15.31 5.26 -0.29
CA LEU A 65 14.35 5.39 -1.38
C LEU A 65 13.98 6.86 -1.58
N ASN A 66 13.49 7.18 -2.76
CA ASN A 66 12.83 8.45 -2.98
C ASN A 66 11.44 8.42 -2.31
N VAL A 67 11.32 9.05 -1.19
CA VAL A 67 10.10 9.19 -0.38
C VAL A 67 9.91 10.65 0.04
N PRO A 68 8.69 11.09 0.35
CA PRO A 68 8.50 12.42 0.96
C PRO A 68 9.27 12.49 2.27
N LYS A 69 9.90 13.64 2.54
CA LYS A 69 10.57 13.86 3.82
C LYS A 69 9.55 14.28 4.89
N LEU A 70 9.54 13.59 6.03
CA LEU A 70 8.76 14.00 7.18
C LEU A 70 9.33 15.31 7.76
N LEU A 71 8.47 16.29 7.99
CA LEU A 71 8.85 17.57 8.58
C LEU A 71 8.49 17.63 10.07
N PHE A 72 7.25 17.31 10.37
CA PHE A 72 6.77 17.19 11.73
C PHE A 72 5.44 16.41 11.79
N SER A 73 5.14 15.92 12.97
CA SER A 73 3.91 15.20 13.29
C SER A 73 3.22 15.85 14.48
N GLY A 74 1.92 15.61 14.64
CA GLY A 74 1.19 16.12 15.77
C GLY A 74 -0.21 15.55 15.89
N ASN A 75 -0.94 16.10 16.85
CA ASN A 75 -2.37 15.85 17.01
C ASN A 75 -3.15 17.18 16.94
N LEU A 76 -4.37 17.08 16.46
CA LEU A 76 -5.30 18.18 16.36
C LEU A 76 -6.66 17.68 16.84
N ASP A 77 -7.04 18.06 18.05
CA ASP A 77 -8.13 17.44 18.79
C ASP A 77 -7.93 15.91 18.84
N ASP A 78 -8.92 15.11 18.38
CA ASP A 78 -8.83 13.64 18.32
C ASP A 78 -8.24 13.12 16.99
N LYS A 79 -7.58 13.98 16.19
CA LYS A 79 -7.02 13.61 14.87
C LYS A 79 -5.51 13.71 14.90
N TYR A 80 -4.87 12.72 14.30
CA TYR A 80 -3.42 12.62 14.18
C TYR A 80 -2.98 13.00 12.78
N PHE A 81 -1.89 13.75 12.63
CA PHE A 81 -1.42 14.21 11.33
C PHE A 81 0.10 14.09 11.18
N ASN A 82 0.53 13.95 9.94
CA ASN A 82 1.91 14.10 9.49
C ASN A 82 1.98 15.24 8.47
N VAL A 83 3.04 16.03 8.55
CA VAL A 83 3.39 17.03 7.54
C VAL A 83 4.69 16.62 6.89
N MET A 84 4.69 16.58 5.56
CA MET A 84 5.82 16.12 4.77
C MET A 84 6.02 17.01 3.53
N THR A 85 7.18 16.91 2.91
CA THR A 85 7.46 17.60 1.65
C THR A 85 6.50 17.14 0.56
N PHE A 86 6.11 18.06 -0.32
CA PHE A 86 5.38 17.74 -1.53
C PHE A 86 6.35 17.18 -2.57
N VAL A 87 5.98 16.11 -3.22
CA VAL A 87 6.73 15.51 -4.33
C VAL A 87 6.09 15.95 -5.64
N GLU A 88 6.86 16.62 -6.49
CA GLU A 88 6.42 17.02 -7.82
C GLU A 88 6.33 15.80 -8.74
N GLY A 89 5.22 15.70 -9.48
CA GLY A 89 4.97 14.59 -10.40
C GLY A 89 3.50 14.21 -10.44
N LYS A 90 3.22 13.06 -11.04
CA LYS A 90 1.85 12.54 -11.19
C LYS A 90 1.78 11.10 -10.72
N SER A 91 0.77 10.77 -9.90
CA SER A 91 0.36 9.38 -9.73
C SER A 91 -0.54 8.97 -10.90
N ILE A 92 -0.52 7.68 -11.20
CA ILE A 92 -1.29 7.08 -12.31
C ILE A 92 -2.27 6.09 -11.69
N CYS A 93 -3.55 6.20 -12.05
CA CYS A 93 -4.52 5.17 -11.65
C CYS A 93 -4.33 3.88 -12.47
N ASP A 94 -4.78 2.76 -11.93
CA ASP A 94 -4.56 1.44 -12.53
C ASP A 94 -5.15 1.33 -13.94
N GLU A 95 -6.25 2.04 -14.23
CA GLU A 95 -6.89 2.11 -15.54
C GLU A 95 -6.00 2.79 -16.61
N MET A 96 -5.06 3.60 -16.19
CA MET A 96 -4.12 4.32 -17.06
C MET A 96 -2.77 3.61 -17.21
N VAL A 97 -2.64 2.36 -16.80
CA VAL A 97 -1.39 1.58 -16.88
C VAL A 97 -0.75 1.60 -18.27
N ASN A 98 -1.55 1.61 -19.33
CA ASN A 98 -1.09 1.68 -20.73
C ASN A 98 -0.34 2.99 -21.09
N THR A 99 -0.36 4.00 -20.22
CA THR A 99 0.38 5.26 -20.43
C THR A 99 1.80 5.19 -19.87
N LEU A 100 2.14 4.12 -19.15
CA LEU A 100 3.49 3.92 -18.60
C LEU A 100 4.49 3.60 -19.70
N SER A 101 5.65 4.25 -19.66
CA SER A 101 6.79 3.85 -20.47
C SER A 101 7.38 2.52 -19.98
N PHE A 102 8.11 1.82 -20.85
CA PHE A 102 8.85 0.63 -20.44
C PHE A 102 9.89 0.94 -19.35
N GLU A 103 10.51 2.11 -19.41
CA GLU A 103 11.45 2.59 -18.40
C GLU A 103 10.75 2.74 -17.03
N ASN A 104 9.58 3.36 -16.99
CA ASN A 104 8.82 3.49 -15.75
C ASN A 104 8.47 2.12 -15.16
N ILE A 105 8.05 1.16 -15.98
CA ILE A 105 7.73 -0.21 -15.52
C ILE A 105 8.97 -0.89 -14.91
N TYR A 106 10.13 -0.75 -15.56
CA TYR A 106 11.39 -1.27 -15.03
C TYR A 106 11.78 -0.59 -13.71
N ASN A 107 11.68 0.74 -13.64
CA ASN A 107 12.02 1.52 -12.45
C ASN A 107 11.11 1.22 -11.26
N ILE A 108 9.81 0.93 -11.49
CA ILE A 108 8.91 0.43 -10.44
C ILE A 108 9.43 -0.89 -9.87
N GLY A 109 9.93 -1.79 -10.70
CA GLY A 109 10.55 -3.03 -10.24
C GLY A 109 11.79 -2.78 -9.38
N CYS A 110 12.69 -1.89 -9.82
CA CYS A 110 13.85 -1.47 -9.04
C CYS A 110 13.44 -0.85 -7.68
N LEU A 111 12.42 0.00 -7.68
CA LEU A 111 11.90 0.64 -6.47
C LEU A 111 11.43 -0.39 -5.44
N LEU A 112 10.64 -1.39 -5.89
CA LEU A 112 10.20 -2.47 -5.01
C LEU A 112 11.37 -3.33 -4.53
N GLY A 113 12.34 -3.62 -5.39
CA GLY A 113 13.55 -4.36 -5.01
C GLY A 113 14.36 -3.66 -3.94
N LYS A 114 14.51 -2.33 -4.04
CA LYS A 114 15.17 -1.50 -3.01
C LYS A 114 14.41 -1.54 -1.69
N LEU A 115 13.06 -1.41 -1.72
CA LEU A 115 12.23 -1.50 -0.52
C LEU A 115 12.42 -2.85 0.19
N HIS A 116 12.36 -3.95 -0.55
CA HIS A 116 12.51 -5.31 0.00
C HIS A 116 13.94 -5.64 0.45
N ASN A 117 14.93 -4.81 0.11
CA ASN A 117 16.32 -4.93 0.62
C ASN A 117 16.55 -4.13 1.91
N VAL A 118 15.56 -3.36 2.37
CA VAL A 118 15.69 -2.65 3.65
C VAL A 118 15.78 -3.68 4.78
N ASP A 119 16.87 -3.60 5.54
CA ASP A 119 17.04 -4.47 6.71
C ASP A 119 16.21 -3.93 7.87
N VAL A 120 15.26 -4.72 8.32
CA VAL A 120 14.44 -4.44 9.49
C VAL A 120 14.82 -5.42 10.59
N SER A 121 15.28 -4.89 11.70
CA SER A 121 15.82 -5.65 12.84
C SER A 121 14.77 -6.55 13.53
N ASP A 122 13.48 -6.30 13.34
CA ASP A 122 12.40 -7.03 14.00
C ASP A 122 11.89 -8.18 13.11
N LYS A 123 12.68 -9.26 13.04
CA LYS A 123 12.36 -10.50 12.30
C LYS A 123 11.56 -11.48 13.18
N ASN A 124 10.37 -11.10 13.60
CA ASN A 124 9.48 -12.06 14.26
C ASN A 124 8.93 -13.03 13.19
N GLU A 125 9.53 -14.21 13.07
CA GLU A 125 9.30 -15.21 12.02
C GLU A 125 7.82 -15.63 11.86
N ASN A 126 7.02 -15.52 12.91
CA ASN A 126 5.60 -15.92 12.88
C ASN A 126 4.64 -14.74 12.68
N SER A 127 5.12 -13.49 12.57
CA SER A 127 4.26 -12.31 12.51
C SER A 127 3.39 -12.28 11.26
N TRP A 128 3.92 -12.71 10.11
CA TRP A 128 3.20 -12.73 8.83
C TRP A 128 2.10 -13.80 8.80
N GLN A 129 2.42 -15.03 9.20
CA GLN A 129 1.44 -16.11 9.27
C GLN A 129 0.30 -15.75 10.23
N LYS A 130 0.62 -15.19 11.40
CA LYS A 130 -0.37 -14.69 12.36
C LYS A 130 -1.27 -13.63 11.72
N TYR A 131 -0.69 -12.67 11.02
CA TYR A 131 -1.44 -11.64 10.29
C TYR A 131 -2.41 -12.24 9.27
N LEU A 132 -1.97 -13.23 8.48
CA LEU A 132 -2.82 -13.91 7.50
C LEU A 132 -4.00 -14.60 8.19
N ILE A 133 -3.75 -15.38 9.26
CA ILE A 133 -4.77 -16.10 10.00
C ILE A 133 -5.79 -15.15 10.65
N GLU A 134 -5.32 -14.09 11.30
CA GLU A 134 -6.18 -13.08 11.93
C GLU A 134 -7.05 -12.37 10.89
N SER A 135 -6.47 -11.98 9.75
CA SER A 135 -7.19 -11.34 8.64
C SER A 135 -8.26 -12.28 8.06
N LEU A 136 -7.94 -13.57 7.86
CA LEU A 136 -8.88 -14.56 7.37
C LEU A 136 -10.01 -14.82 8.38
N SER A 137 -9.69 -14.96 9.66
CA SER A 137 -10.67 -15.19 10.72
C SER A 137 -11.66 -14.05 10.86
N LYS A 138 -11.16 -12.80 10.84
CA LYS A 138 -11.99 -11.59 10.85
C LYS A 138 -12.90 -11.53 9.64
N THR A 139 -12.33 -11.77 8.45
CA THR A 139 -13.08 -11.78 7.18
C THR A 139 -14.18 -12.84 7.20
N TYR A 140 -13.87 -14.05 7.64
CA TYR A 140 -14.84 -15.14 7.75
C TYR A 140 -16.03 -14.79 8.64
N GLN A 141 -15.78 -14.16 9.78
CA GLN A 141 -16.83 -13.75 10.71
C GLN A 141 -17.76 -12.68 10.11
N ASN A 142 -17.20 -11.73 9.37
CA ASN A 142 -17.94 -10.60 8.82
C ASN A 142 -18.70 -10.95 7.53
N LEU A 143 -18.25 -11.94 6.77
CA LEU A 143 -18.82 -12.29 5.45
C LEU A 143 -19.72 -13.52 5.45
N LYS A 144 -20.37 -13.86 6.57
CA LYS A 144 -21.28 -15.02 6.69
C LYS A 144 -22.44 -14.99 5.67
N PHE A 145 -22.79 -13.85 5.14
CA PHE A 145 -23.81 -13.68 4.12
C PHE A 145 -23.34 -14.00 2.69
N VAL A 146 -22.04 -14.17 2.48
CA VAL A 146 -21.45 -14.51 1.18
C VAL A 146 -21.47 -16.03 0.99
N SER A 147 -22.13 -16.52 -0.04
CA SER A 147 -22.32 -17.98 -0.28
C SER A 147 -21.02 -18.77 -0.44
N LEU A 148 -19.94 -18.13 -0.90
CA LEU A 148 -18.63 -18.76 -1.06
C LEU A 148 -17.76 -18.72 0.21
N ASN A 149 -18.21 -18.08 1.28
CA ASN A 149 -17.43 -17.77 2.47
C ASN A 149 -16.71 -19.00 3.05
N ASP A 150 -17.44 -20.07 3.34
CA ASP A 150 -16.88 -21.31 3.91
C ASP A 150 -15.83 -21.95 3.00
N LYS A 151 -16.12 -22.00 1.71
CA LYS A 151 -15.24 -22.65 0.72
C LYS A 151 -13.92 -21.91 0.56
N VAL A 152 -13.99 -20.57 0.47
CA VAL A 152 -12.82 -19.69 0.36
C VAL A 152 -11.99 -19.75 1.63
N TYR A 153 -12.61 -19.62 2.81
CA TYR A 153 -11.92 -19.64 4.09
C TYR A 153 -11.16 -20.96 4.30
N LYS A 154 -11.82 -22.11 4.12
CA LYS A 154 -11.19 -23.44 4.26
C LYS A 154 -10.00 -23.63 3.32
N TYR A 155 -10.13 -23.17 2.06
CA TYR A 155 -9.04 -23.20 1.10
C TYR A 155 -7.84 -22.37 1.56
N LEU A 156 -8.07 -21.11 1.95
CA LEU A 156 -7.00 -20.19 2.33
C LEU A 156 -6.30 -20.61 3.62
N ILE A 157 -7.04 -21.07 4.64
CA ILE A 157 -6.44 -21.58 5.88
C ILE A 157 -5.53 -22.79 5.59
N LYS A 158 -5.99 -23.73 4.77
CA LYS A 158 -5.17 -24.87 4.35
C LYS A 158 -3.89 -24.42 3.63
N CYS A 159 -3.98 -23.42 2.73
CA CYS A 159 -2.79 -22.88 2.08
C CYS A 159 -1.81 -22.25 3.08
N VAL A 160 -2.29 -21.47 4.05
CA VAL A 160 -1.44 -20.86 5.09
C VAL A 160 -0.76 -21.91 5.95
N GLU A 161 -1.46 -23.01 6.29
CA GLU A 161 -0.89 -24.12 7.09
C GLU A 161 0.21 -24.87 6.32
N LEU A 162 0.06 -25.03 5.00
CA LEU A 162 1.02 -25.75 4.15
C LEU A 162 2.27 -24.89 3.83
N GLN A 163 2.15 -23.55 3.78
CA GLN A 163 3.23 -22.64 3.44
C GLN A 163 4.08 -22.20 4.65
N LYS A 164 4.11 -22.98 5.71
CA LYS A 164 4.90 -22.66 6.92
C LYS A 164 6.37 -22.41 6.56
N ASN A 165 6.84 -21.17 6.77
CA ASN A 165 8.24 -20.75 6.73
C ASN A 165 8.94 -20.75 5.35
N GLU A 166 8.22 -20.77 4.23
CA GLU A 166 8.83 -20.78 2.88
C GLU A 166 8.94 -19.38 2.23
N TYR A 167 8.75 -18.29 2.98
CA TYR A 167 8.80 -16.92 2.43
C TYR A 167 10.02 -16.14 2.94
N ASP A 168 10.47 -15.19 2.12
CA ASP A 168 11.47 -14.22 2.50
C ASP A 168 10.81 -13.11 3.35
N ASN A 169 11.19 -13.00 4.60
CA ASN A 169 10.64 -12.01 5.53
C ASN A 169 11.24 -10.62 5.24
N VAL A 170 10.58 -9.83 4.41
CA VAL A 170 11.00 -8.49 3.97
C VAL A 170 10.05 -7.41 4.45
N LEU A 171 10.47 -6.15 4.38
CA LEU A 171 9.59 -5.00 4.63
C LEU A 171 8.63 -4.82 3.47
N LEU A 172 7.33 -5.00 3.70
CA LEU A 172 6.26 -4.84 2.71
C LEU A 172 5.63 -3.46 2.80
N HIS A 173 5.24 -2.94 1.66
CA HIS A 173 4.36 -1.76 1.57
C HIS A 173 2.90 -2.10 1.91
N LEU A 174 2.44 -3.29 1.57
CA LEU A 174 1.06 -3.81 1.64
C LEU A 174 0.04 -3.14 0.70
N ASP A 175 0.35 -2.00 0.12
CA ASP A 175 -0.46 -1.35 -0.92
C ASP A 175 0.41 -0.82 -2.07
N PHE A 176 1.36 -1.66 -2.54
CA PHE A 176 2.25 -1.31 -3.64
C PHE A 176 1.50 -1.32 -4.98
N ARG A 177 1.01 -0.14 -5.39
CA ARG A 177 0.19 0.08 -6.58
C ARG A 177 0.53 1.41 -7.26
N LEU A 178 0.10 1.59 -8.51
CA LEU A 178 0.43 2.81 -9.28
C LEU A 178 -0.03 4.10 -8.61
N GLY A 179 -1.17 4.09 -7.92
CA GLY A 179 -1.67 5.25 -7.19
C GLY A 179 -0.79 5.73 -6.04
N ASN A 180 0.11 4.86 -5.54
CA ASN A 180 1.06 5.17 -4.48
C ASN A 180 2.49 5.40 -5.01
N ILE A 181 2.63 5.59 -6.34
CA ILE A 181 3.88 5.90 -7.01
C ILE A 181 3.73 7.24 -7.72
N ILE A 182 4.62 8.19 -7.44
CA ILE A 182 4.66 9.49 -8.11
C ILE A 182 5.76 9.45 -9.16
N PHE A 183 5.38 9.73 -10.39
CA PHE A 183 6.26 9.82 -11.55
C PHE A 183 6.58 11.28 -11.82
N GLY A 184 7.82 11.68 -11.62
CA GLY A 184 8.40 12.98 -11.90
C GLY A 184 9.76 12.81 -12.56
N ASP A 185 10.72 13.69 -12.25
CA ASP A 185 12.13 13.53 -12.65
C ASP A 185 12.72 12.23 -12.07
N GLU A 186 12.24 11.85 -10.91
CA GLU A 186 12.50 10.56 -10.27
C GLU A 186 11.18 9.88 -9.89
N THR A 187 11.25 8.59 -9.56
CA THR A 187 10.09 7.81 -9.11
C THR A 187 10.06 7.77 -7.59
N TYR A 188 8.98 8.24 -6.98
CA TYR A 188 8.77 8.29 -5.53
C TYR A 188 7.72 7.29 -5.08
N LEU A 189 7.91 6.73 -3.90
CA LEU A 189 6.93 5.91 -3.20
C LEU A 189 6.27 6.73 -2.09
N ILE A 190 4.97 6.57 -1.89
CA ILE A 190 4.17 7.29 -0.88
C ILE A 190 3.22 6.33 -0.15
N ASP A 191 2.65 6.77 0.98
CA ASP A 191 1.60 6.08 1.75
C ASP A 191 2.09 4.86 2.55
N PHE A 192 2.89 5.11 3.59
CA PHE A 192 3.59 4.10 4.40
C PHE A 192 2.84 3.66 5.67
N GLU A 193 1.59 4.04 5.84
CA GLU A 193 0.82 3.80 7.07
C GLU A 193 0.49 2.33 7.35
N SER A 194 0.71 1.43 6.39
CA SER A 194 0.31 0.01 6.49
C SER A 194 1.47 -0.98 6.47
N MET A 195 2.70 -0.50 6.41
CA MET A 195 3.88 -1.35 6.26
C MET A 195 4.00 -2.43 7.33
N LYS A 196 4.55 -3.58 6.94
CA LYS A 196 4.74 -4.73 7.80
C LYS A 196 5.79 -5.68 7.19
N ASN A 197 6.45 -6.48 8.04
CA ASN A 197 7.29 -7.57 7.57
C ASN A 197 6.46 -8.75 7.09
N GLY A 198 6.85 -9.37 5.99
CA GLY A 198 6.16 -10.52 5.43
C GLY A 198 6.72 -11.03 4.12
N ASP A 199 5.87 -11.71 3.37
CA ASP A 199 6.19 -12.34 2.10
C ASP A 199 6.24 -11.33 0.96
N SER A 200 7.42 -11.14 0.36
CA SER A 200 7.63 -10.22 -0.77
C SER A 200 6.62 -10.40 -1.92
N CYS A 201 6.13 -11.61 -2.14
CA CYS A 201 5.15 -11.89 -3.20
C CYS A 201 3.84 -11.12 -3.03
N PHE A 202 3.50 -10.67 -1.82
CA PHE A 202 2.30 -9.89 -1.59
C PHE A 202 2.33 -8.54 -2.33
N ASP A 203 3.46 -7.85 -2.31
CA ASP A 203 3.58 -6.52 -2.95
C ASP A 203 3.67 -6.59 -4.49
N PHE A 204 3.92 -7.75 -5.08
CA PHE A 204 3.83 -7.92 -6.54
C PHE A 204 2.38 -7.93 -7.05
N LEU A 205 1.41 -8.25 -6.18
CA LEU A 205 0.06 -8.65 -6.57
C LEU A 205 -0.70 -7.56 -7.34
N LYS A 206 -0.66 -6.30 -6.88
CA LYS A 206 -1.43 -5.22 -7.52
C LYS A 206 -0.96 -4.99 -8.96
N LEU A 207 0.35 -5.02 -9.18
CA LEU A 207 0.94 -4.88 -10.52
C LEU A 207 0.73 -6.15 -11.37
N TYR A 208 0.78 -7.34 -10.79
CA TYR A 208 0.44 -8.59 -11.48
C TYR A 208 -0.98 -8.58 -12.08
N ARG A 209 -1.94 -7.92 -11.42
CA ARG A 209 -3.32 -7.82 -11.87
C ARG A 209 -3.54 -6.87 -13.06
N ILE A 210 -2.69 -5.86 -13.22
CA ILE A 210 -2.88 -4.79 -14.19
C ILE A 210 -1.89 -4.80 -15.35
N LEU A 211 -0.66 -5.28 -15.14
CA LEU A 211 0.36 -5.39 -16.17
C LEU A 211 0.09 -6.59 -17.08
N ASN A 212 0.26 -6.42 -18.37
CA ASN A 212 0.26 -7.56 -19.28
C ASN A 212 1.54 -8.42 -19.10
N LYS A 213 1.60 -9.60 -19.72
CA LYS A 213 2.72 -10.55 -19.54
C LYS A 213 4.10 -9.97 -19.87
N LYS A 214 4.20 -9.09 -20.90
CA LYS A 214 5.48 -8.47 -21.29
C LYS A 214 5.89 -7.41 -20.30
N GLU A 215 4.96 -6.58 -19.88
CA GLU A 215 5.14 -5.53 -18.88
C GLU A 215 5.50 -6.12 -17.51
N PHE A 216 4.79 -7.15 -17.07
CA PHE A 216 5.09 -7.82 -15.81
C PHE A 216 6.49 -8.46 -15.84
N LYS A 217 6.89 -9.07 -16.96
CA LYS A 217 8.27 -9.58 -17.13
C LYS A 217 9.31 -8.46 -17.05
N LEU A 218 9.00 -7.27 -17.58
CA LEU A 218 9.90 -6.12 -17.51
C LEU A 218 10.00 -5.58 -16.09
N PHE A 219 8.88 -5.46 -15.38
CA PHE A 219 8.84 -5.14 -13.96
C PHE A 219 9.69 -6.12 -13.13
N LEU A 220 9.54 -7.44 -13.37
CA LEU A 220 10.36 -8.46 -12.71
C LEU A 220 11.85 -8.32 -13.02
N LYS A 221 12.24 -7.93 -14.24
CA LYS A 221 13.64 -7.63 -14.57
C LYS A 221 14.19 -6.44 -13.77
N GLY A 222 13.38 -5.39 -13.58
CA GLY A 222 13.74 -4.27 -12.73
C GLY A 222 13.95 -4.71 -11.28
N TYR A 223 13.05 -5.52 -10.76
CA TYR A 223 13.18 -6.08 -9.41
C TYR A 223 14.44 -6.96 -9.30
N GLU A 224 14.64 -7.86 -10.25
CA GLU A 224 15.77 -8.80 -10.27
C GLU A 224 17.14 -8.13 -10.36
N SER A 225 17.22 -6.93 -10.95
CA SER A 225 18.46 -6.14 -10.96
C SER A 225 18.90 -5.66 -9.57
N ILE A 226 18.01 -5.69 -8.59
CA ILE A 226 18.26 -5.24 -7.21
C ILE A 226 18.20 -6.41 -6.22
N ARG A 227 17.23 -7.31 -6.37
CA ARG A 227 16.97 -8.43 -5.47
C ARG A 227 16.48 -9.65 -6.24
N LYS A 228 16.89 -10.84 -5.85
CA LYS A 228 16.42 -12.09 -6.47
C LYS A 228 14.90 -12.19 -6.42
N ILE A 229 14.30 -12.64 -7.53
CA ILE A 229 12.87 -12.95 -7.58
C ILE A 229 12.58 -14.08 -6.59
N PRO A 230 11.50 -13.96 -5.79
CA PRO A 230 11.09 -15.00 -4.85
C PRO A 230 10.84 -16.34 -5.54
N ILE A 231 11.19 -17.43 -4.88
CA ILE A 231 10.86 -18.78 -5.37
C ILE A 231 9.35 -18.99 -5.37
N ASN A 232 8.85 -19.84 -6.27
CA ASN A 232 7.42 -20.19 -6.38
C ASN A 232 6.50 -18.96 -6.55
N LEU A 233 7.00 -17.89 -7.20
CA LEU A 233 6.28 -16.62 -7.35
C LEU A 233 4.85 -16.80 -7.89
N ASN A 234 4.66 -17.62 -8.94
CA ASN A 234 3.34 -17.77 -9.57
C ASN A 234 2.30 -18.41 -8.64
N GLU A 235 2.69 -19.46 -7.90
CA GLU A 235 1.83 -20.17 -6.95
C GLU A 235 1.46 -19.26 -5.77
N ARG A 236 2.46 -18.50 -5.30
CA ARG A 236 2.25 -17.53 -4.20
C ARG A 236 1.38 -16.35 -4.65
N LEU A 237 1.54 -15.86 -5.88
CA LEU A 237 0.66 -14.84 -6.46
C LEU A 237 -0.77 -15.35 -6.61
N GLU A 238 -0.97 -16.62 -6.99
CA GLU A 238 -2.32 -17.21 -7.03
C GLU A 238 -2.95 -17.24 -5.64
N PHE A 239 -2.21 -17.67 -4.62
CA PHE A 239 -2.68 -17.62 -3.23
C PHE A 239 -3.04 -16.20 -2.80
N TYR A 240 -2.12 -15.24 -2.95
CA TYR A 240 -2.37 -13.85 -2.55
C TYR A 240 -3.48 -13.18 -3.35
N ASN A 241 -3.68 -13.58 -4.60
CA ASN A 241 -4.79 -13.07 -5.40
C ASN A 241 -6.16 -13.45 -4.80
N ILE A 242 -6.29 -14.66 -4.28
CA ILE A 242 -7.51 -15.12 -3.60
C ILE A 242 -7.60 -14.49 -2.20
N PHE A 243 -6.49 -14.45 -1.44
CA PHE A 243 -6.43 -13.84 -0.11
C PHE A 243 -6.83 -12.36 -0.14
N ASP A 244 -6.20 -11.56 -1.02
CA ASP A 244 -6.48 -10.14 -1.14
C ASP A 244 -7.93 -9.88 -1.65
N ALA A 245 -8.42 -10.66 -2.59
CA ALA A 245 -9.80 -10.55 -3.04
C ALA A 245 -10.78 -10.79 -1.88
N TYR A 246 -10.54 -11.82 -1.07
CA TYR A 246 -11.39 -12.16 0.05
C TYR A 246 -11.35 -11.10 1.16
N THR A 247 -10.17 -10.67 1.57
CA THR A 247 -10.02 -9.61 2.58
C THR A 247 -10.49 -8.23 2.10
N SER A 248 -10.42 -7.97 0.79
CA SER A 248 -10.99 -6.77 0.17
C SER A 248 -12.53 -6.73 0.26
N LEU A 249 -13.23 -7.89 0.22
CA LEU A 249 -14.67 -7.92 0.48
C LEU A 249 -14.98 -7.50 1.93
N ASN A 250 -14.15 -7.93 2.89
CA ASN A 250 -14.28 -7.50 4.28
C ASN A 250 -14.03 -5.99 4.43
N TRP A 251 -13.01 -5.45 3.74
CA TRP A 251 -12.75 -4.01 3.71
C TRP A 251 -13.97 -3.21 3.21
N CYS A 252 -14.64 -3.71 2.17
CA CYS A 252 -15.89 -3.10 1.67
C CYS A 252 -17.04 -3.23 2.68
N TYR A 253 -17.15 -4.37 3.35
CA TYR A 253 -18.17 -4.59 4.38
C TYR A 253 -18.04 -3.58 5.53
N GLU A 254 -16.84 -3.43 6.08
CA GLU A 254 -16.55 -2.49 7.18
C GLU A 254 -16.83 -1.03 6.80
N ARG A 255 -16.66 -0.67 5.52
CA ARG A 255 -16.91 0.68 4.98
C ARG A 255 -18.31 0.86 4.39
N LYS A 256 -19.17 -0.16 4.48
CA LYS A 256 -20.53 -0.15 3.92
C LYS A 256 -20.56 0.11 2.40
N THR A 257 -19.56 -0.39 1.67
CA THR A 257 -19.40 -0.24 0.21
C THR A 257 -19.54 -1.57 -0.55
N ILE A 258 -20.36 -2.50 -0.05
CA ILE A 258 -20.58 -3.83 -0.66
C ILE A 258 -21.23 -3.80 -2.05
N ASN A 259 -21.76 -2.66 -2.48
CA ASN A 259 -22.34 -2.46 -3.82
C ASN A 259 -21.37 -1.76 -4.80
N SER A 260 -20.10 -1.55 -4.40
CA SER A 260 -19.11 -0.87 -5.22
C SER A 260 -18.56 -1.77 -6.34
N ASP A 261 -18.05 -1.14 -7.41
CA ASP A 261 -17.33 -1.86 -8.46
C ASP A 261 -16.11 -2.60 -7.92
N PHE A 262 -15.45 -2.04 -6.90
CA PHE A 262 -14.32 -2.70 -6.24
C PHE A 262 -14.75 -4.01 -5.56
N TYR A 263 -15.89 -4.02 -4.84
CA TYR A 263 -16.45 -5.25 -4.29
C TYR A 263 -16.77 -6.26 -5.39
N ASN A 264 -17.45 -5.81 -6.48
CA ASN A 264 -17.83 -6.67 -7.59
C ASN A 264 -16.62 -7.26 -8.36
N LYS A 265 -15.54 -6.50 -8.50
CA LYS A 265 -14.28 -7.00 -9.07
C LYS A 265 -13.70 -8.14 -8.22
N ASN A 266 -13.68 -7.99 -6.89
CA ASN A 266 -13.10 -8.98 -5.98
C ASN A 266 -13.99 -10.23 -5.84
N ILE A 267 -15.31 -10.11 -5.79
CA ILE A 267 -16.20 -11.29 -5.76
C ILE A 267 -16.03 -12.15 -7.05
N LYS A 268 -15.87 -11.53 -8.22
CA LYS A 268 -15.60 -12.23 -9.48
C LYS A 268 -14.31 -13.03 -9.47
N ILE A 269 -13.25 -12.56 -8.78
CA ILE A 269 -12.00 -13.32 -8.62
C ILE A 269 -12.28 -14.63 -7.87
N LEU A 270 -13.03 -14.55 -6.77
CA LEU A 270 -13.40 -15.72 -5.97
C LEU A 270 -14.32 -16.68 -6.75
N GLU A 271 -15.29 -16.15 -7.47
CA GLU A 271 -16.22 -16.96 -8.27
C GLU A 271 -15.52 -17.78 -9.37
N ARG A 272 -14.52 -17.21 -10.04
CA ARG A 272 -13.72 -17.92 -11.06
C ARG A 272 -12.96 -19.12 -10.50
N LYS A 273 -12.57 -19.10 -9.23
CA LYS A 273 -11.83 -20.18 -8.58
C LYS A 273 -12.76 -21.22 -7.94
N PHE A 274 -13.93 -20.79 -7.43
CA PHE A 274 -14.73 -21.61 -6.52
C PHE A 274 -16.15 -21.98 -7.05
N LYS A 275 -16.63 -21.39 -8.12
CA LYS A 275 -17.80 -21.84 -8.86
C LYS A 275 -17.42 -22.82 -9.96
#